data_99bb931e6a13bc4e0efb5bf0deee0246
#
_entry.id   99bb931e6a13bc4e0efb5bf0deee0246
#
_cell.length_a   1.000
_cell.length_b   1.000
_cell.length_c   1.000
_cell.angle_alpha   90.00
_cell.angle_beta   90.00
_cell.angle_gamma   90.00
#
_symmetry.space_group_name_H-M   'P 1'
#
loop_
_entity.id
_entity.type
_entity.pdbx_description
1 polymer ?
#
loop_
_entity_poly.entity_id
_entity_poly.type
_entity_poly.pdbx_seq_one_letter_code
_entity_poly.pdbx_strand_id
1 'polypeptide(L)'
;MTAVAMITGAGRGMGLACAEALAERADLLVLADRDETGATAAAARLGAAGTRAEPFVVDVTDPAGIADLTGYLAAQGDLRWVAHAAGISPTMADWRTIVNVDLIGTARLLEALRPLAGPGAATVVFASMAPLLDPNPPDPAALAVLDDPLRTDFLDRLRNVLGAEVEQPGIAYSWAKRGVQRLVWREAVRLGAAGARICSISPGMIDTPQGRQEAREHTSMRALVERTPLGREGRPEEIAAVVGFALSEAASFLNGTDLLVDGGVVAAMRAGVDGRR
;
A
#
# COMPACT_ATOMS: atom_id res chain seq x y z
N MET A 1 -5.25 -10.79 25.32
CA MET A 1 -5.64 -11.34 24.01
C MET A 1 -4.41 -11.32 23.11
N THR A 2 -4.30 -12.24 22.16
CA THR A 2 -3.17 -12.29 21.21
C THR A 2 -3.17 -11.05 20.33
N ALA A 3 -2.07 -10.32 20.31
CA ALA A 3 -1.91 -9.13 19.45
C ALA A 3 -1.49 -9.59 18.04
N VAL A 4 -2.36 -9.38 17.06
CA VAL A 4 -2.18 -9.84 15.70
C VAL A 4 -1.73 -8.67 14.80
N ALA A 5 -0.72 -8.92 13.98
CA ALA A 5 -0.39 -8.07 12.85
C ALA A 5 -0.68 -8.80 11.53
N MET A 6 -1.28 -8.11 10.58
CA MET A 6 -1.51 -8.61 9.23
C MET A 6 -0.70 -7.79 8.23
N ILE A 7 0.03 -8.47 7.39
CA ILE A 7 0.79 -7.86 6.30
C ILE A 7 0.35 -8.48 4.98
N THR A 8 -0.09 -7.68 4.02
CA THR A 8 -0.36 -8.17 2.66
C THR A 8 0.80 -7.86 1.73
N GLY A 9 0.98 -8.64 0.66
CA GLY A 9 2.17 -8.57 -0.18
C GLY A 9 3.42 -8.98 0.58
N ALA A 10 3.26 -9.87 1.58
CA ALA A 10 4.28 -10.18 2.58
C ALA A 10 5.38 -11.13 2.08
N GLY A 11 5.20 -11.74 0.90
CA GLY A 11 6.15 -12.73 0.38
C GLY A 11 7.49 -12.14 -0.05
N ARG A 12 7.57 -10.83 -0.30
CA ARG A 12 8.80 -10.15 -0.78
C ARG A 12 8.76 -8.64 -0.63
N GLY A 13 9.90 -7.99 -0.92
CA GLY A 13 10.01 -6.53 -1.04
C GLY A 13 9.59 -5.78 0.21
N MET A 14 8.83 -4.70 0.03
CA MET A 14 8.42 -3.82 1.13
C MET A 14 7.48 -4.51 2.13
N GLY A 15 6.61 -5.42 1.66
CA GLY A 15 5.72 -6.17 2.55
C GLY A 15 6.50 -7.11 3.49
N LEU A 16 7.49 -7.83 2.96
CA LEU A 16 8.38 -8.67 3.78
C LEU A 16 9.16 -7.83 4.79
N ALA A 17 9.72 -6.70 4.37
CA ALA A 17 10.42 -5.80 5.28
C ALA A 17 9.49 -5.24 6.39
N CYS A 18 8.22 -4.97 6.07
CA CYS A 18 7.23 -4.61 7.10
C CYS A 18 6.95 -5.75 8.08
N ALA A 19 6.88 -7.00 7.60
CA ALA A 19 6.71 -8.16 8.46
C ALA A 19 7.91 -8.30 9.42
N GLU A 20 9.13 -8.12 8.94
CA GLU A 20 10.34 -8.12 9.76
C GLU A 20 10.35 -6.99 10.81
N ALA A 21 9.93 -5.79 10.42
CA ALA A 21 9.86 -4.64 11.33
C ALA A 21 8.78 -4.80 12.43
N LEU A 22 7.76 -5.63 12.22
CA LEU A 22 6.70 -5.91 13.18
C LEU A 22 6.93 -7.19 13.99
N ALA A 23 7.97 -7.96 13.69
CA ALA A 23 8.22 -9.28 14.27
C ALA A 23 8.31 -9.30 15.81
N GLU A 24 8.88 -8.24 16.40
CA GLU A 24 9.03 -8.12 17.85
C GLU A 24 7.81 -7.50 18.55
N ARG A 25 6.81 -7.01 17.78
CA ARG A 25 5.67 -6.29 18.34
C ARG A 25 4.41 -7.12 18.44
N ALA A 26 4.24 -8.08 17.52
CA ALA A 26 3.04 -8.89 17.43
C ALA A 26 3.27 -10.29 18.02
N ASP A 27 2.27 -10.81 18.71
CA ASP A 27 2.26 -12.20 19.14
C ASP A 27 2.09 -13.17 17.97
N LEU A 28 1.45 -12.69 16.89
CA LEU A 28 1.23 -13.42 15.64
C LEU A 28 1.33 -12.47 14.45
N LEU A 29 2.14 -12.84 13.45
CA LEU A 29 2.14 -12.24 12.14
C LEU A 29 1.34 -13.10 11.15
N VAL A 30 0.32 -12.53 10.50
CA VAL A 30 -0.39 -13.16 9.38
C VAL A 30 0.17 -12.57 8.09
N LEU A 31 0.88 -13.41 7.33
CA LEU A 31 1.57 -13.04 6.10
C LEU A 31 0.71 -13.38 4.89
N ALA A 32 -0.10 -12.42 4.48
CA ALA A 32 -1.05 -12.57 3.39
C ALA A 32 -0.39 -12.26 2.03
N ASP A 33 -0.42 -13.19 1.11
CA ASP A 33 0.06 -12.99 -0.25
C ASP A 33 -0.70 -13.91 -1.23
N ARG A 34 -0.77 -13.55 -2.50
CA ARG A 34 -1.26 -14.45 -3.54
C ARG A 34 -0.23 -15.50 -3.95
N ASP A 35 1.07 -15.21 -3.71
CA ASP A 35 2.18 -16.14 -3.94
C ASP A 35 2.38 -16.99 -2.69
N GLU A 36 1.82 -18.21 -2.71
CA GLU A 36 1.93 -19.18 -1.63
C GLU A 36 3.39 -19.50 -1.29
N THR A 37 4.23 -19.66 -2.31
CA THR A 37 5.65 -19.97 -2.13
C THR A 37 6.36 -18.85 -1.39
N GLY A 38 6.12 -17.58 -1.79
CA GLY A 38 6.71 -16.42 -1.17
C GLY A 38 6.24 -16.24 0.28
N ALA A 39 4.94 -16.36 0.54
CA ALA A 39 4.37 -16.25 1.88
C ALA A 39 4.89 -17.32 2.84
N THR A 40 4.96 -18.59 2.36
CA THR A 40 5.48 -19.70 3.15
C THR A 40 6.97 -19.54 3.47
N ALA A 41 7.77 -19.12 2.50
CA ALA A 41 9.19 -18.86 2.71
C ALA A 41 9.43 -17.71 3.71
N ALA A 42 8.63 -16.64 3.63
CA ALA A 42 8.67 -15.52 4.57
C ALA A 42 8.31 -15.98 5.99
N ALA A 43 7.25 -16.77 6.15
CA ALA A 43 6.84 -17.30 7.45
C ALA A 43 7.91 -18.22 8.05
N ALA A 44 8.50 -19.12 7.24
CA ALA A 44 9.58 -20.00 7.69
C ALA A 44 10.81 -19.20 8.14
N ARG A 45 11.18 -18.13 7.41
CA ARG A 45 12.31 -17.25 7.76
C ARG A 45 12.10 -16.55 9.10
N LEU A 46 10.92 -15.97 9.32
CA LEU A 46 10.56 -15.30 10.57
C LEU A 46 10.44 -16.31 11.72
N GLY A 47 9.89 -17.49 11.47
CA GLY A 47 9.81 -18.58 12.44
C GLY A 47 11.20 -19.06 12.89
N ALA A 48 12.17 -19.14 12.00
CA ALA A 48 13.55 -19.48 12.35
C ALA A 48 14.22 -18.43 13.25
N ALA A 49 13.75 -17.16 13.19
CA ALA A 49 14.16 -16.08 14.07
C ALA A 49 13.35 -16.00 15.38
N GLY A 50 12.43 -16.94 15.62
CA GLY A 50 11.64 -17.02 16.86
C GLY A 50 10.29 -16.30 16.82
N THR A 51 9.88 -15.76 15.67
CA THR A 51 8.58 -15.06 15.52
C THR A 51 7.49 -16.04 15.08
N ARG A 52 6.35 -16.01 15.75
CA ARG A 52 5.18 -16.76 15.28
C ARG A 52 4.60 -16.06 14.04
N ALA A 53 4.85 -16.64 12.86
CA ALA A 53 4.40 -16.13 11.58
C ALA A 53 3.66 -17.24 10.81
N GLU A 54 2.48 -16.92 10.29
CA GLU A 54 1.62 -17.86 9.58
C GLU A 54 1.32 -17.31 8.17
N PRO A 55 1.55 -18.09 7.10
CA PRO A 55 1.22 -17.68 5.75
C PRO A 55 -0.28 -17.81 5.52
N PHE A 56 -0.86 -16.88 4.75
CA PHE A 56 -2.25 -16.94 4.31
C PHE A 56 -2.32 -16.61 2.81
N VAL A 57 -2.80 -17.54 2.00
CA VAL A 57 -2.90 -17.34 0.56
C VAL A 57 -4.19 -16.59 0.23
N VAL A 58 -4.07 -15.39 -0.35
CA VAL A 58 -5.21 -14.56 -0.73
C VAL A 58 -4.89 -13.64 -1.89
N ASP A 59 -5.80 -13.58 -2.85
CA ASP A 59 -5.84 -12.49 -3.84
C ASP A 59 -6.77 -11.39 -3.31
N VAL A 60 -6.26 -10.16 -3.20
CA VAL A 60 -7.05 -9.01 -2.72
C VAL A 60 -8.18 -8.61 -3.69
N THR A 61 -8.22 -9.19 -4.87
CA THR A 61 -9.33 -9.01 -5.82
C THR A 61 -10.47 -10.02 -5.62
N ASP A 62 -10.25 -11.07 -4.83
CA ASP A 62 -11.23 -12.12 -4.53
C ASP A 62 -12.01 -11.81 -3.24
N PRO A 63 -13.31 -11.46 -3.32
CA PRO A 63 -14.13 -11.20 -2.15
C PRO A 63 -14.26 -12.39 -1.20
N ALA A 64 -14.26 -13.63 -1.71
CA ALA A 64 -14.38 -14.82 -0.87
C ALA A 64 -13.08 -15.04 -0.09
N GLY A 65 -11.93 -14.94 -0.74
CA GLY A 65 -10.62 -15.02 -0.07
C GLY A 65 -10.43 -13.92 0.99
N ILE A 66 -10.92 -12.70 0.75
CA ILE A 66 -10.92 -11.63 1.77
C ILE A 66 -11.82 -12.00 2.95
N ALA A 67 -13.00 -12.58 2.72
CA ALA A 67 -13.90 -13.01 3.80
C ALA A 67 -13.25 -14.11 4.64
N ASP A 68 -12.60 -15.08 4.02
CA ASP A 68 -11.86 -16.15 4.70
C ASP A 68 -10.70 -15.58 5.53
N LEU A 69 -9.93 -14.62 4.98
CA LEU A 69 -8.86 -13.93 5.70
C LEU A 69 -9.38 -13.20 6.93
N THR A 70 -10.47 -12.43 6.80
CA THR A 70 -11.02 -11.68 7.93
C THR A 70 -11.63 -12.60 9.00
N GLY A 71 -12.28 -13.69 8.60
CA GLY A 71 -12.74 -14.74 9.51
C GLY A 71 -11.60 -15.40 10.26
N TYR A 72 -10.50 -15.70 9.57
CA TYR A 72 -9.29 -16.25 10.18
C TYR A 72 -8.69 -15.26 11.20
N LEU A 73 -8.50 -13.99 10.83
CA LEU A 73 -7.96 -12.95 11.71
C LEU A 73 -8.81 -12.80 13.00
N ALA A 74 -10.13 -12.77 12.86
CA ALA A 74 -11.06 -12.65 13.99
C ALA A 74 -10.92 -13.80 15.00
N ALA A 75 -10.56 -15.00 14.53
CA ALA A 75 -10.35 -16.17 15.37
C ALA A 75 -8.98 -16.17 16.09
N GLN A 76 -7.99 -15.39 15.62
CA GLN A 76 -6.63 -15.38 16.18
C GLN A 76 -6.49 -14.45 17.39
N GLY A 77 -7.22 -13.34 17.44
CA GLY A 77 -7.09 -12.36 18.52
C GLY A 77 -7.41 -10.92 18.09
N ASP A 78 -6.79 -9.96 18.75
CA ASP A 78 -6.97 -8.54 18.45
C ASP A 78 -6.11 -8.11 17.26
N LEU A 79 -6.73 -7.69 16.17
CA LEU A 79 -6.01 -7.11 15.03
C LEU A 79 -5.51 -5.71 15.40
N ARG A 80 -4.23 -5.62 15.74
CA ARG A 80 -3.61 -4.37 16.21
C ARG A 80 -2.91 -3.59 15.10
N TRP A 81 -2.29 -4.29 14.15
CA TRP A 81 -1.50 -3.65 13.10
C TRP A 81 -1.78 -4.26 11.75
N VAL A 82 -1.97 -3.39 10.77
CA VAL A 82 -2.16 -3.77 9.38
C VAL A 82 -1.18 -2.99 8.50
N ALA A 83 -0.35 -3.70 7.73
CA ALA A 83 0.46 -3.14 6.65
C ALA A 83 -0.04 -3.70 5.31
N HIS A 84 -0.84 -2.92 4.58
CA HIS A 84 -1.38 -3.34 3.29
C HIS A 84 -0.43 -2.91 2.17
N ALA A 85 0.52 -3.80 1.82
CA ALA A 85 1.53 -3.58 0.79
C ALA A 85 1.29 -4.36 -0.51
N ALA A 86 0.22 -5.17 -0.57
CA ALA A 86 -0.18 -5.82 -1.81
C ALA A 86 -0.53 -4.78 -2.88
N GLY A 87 0.02 -4.95 -4.06
CA GLY A 87 -0.16 -4.08 -5.21
C GLY A 87 0.70 -4.51 -6.39
N ILE A 88 0.42 -3.97 -7.56
CA ILE A 88 1.16 -4.25 -8.80
C ILE A 88 1.63 -2.97 -9.45
N SER A 89 2.73 -3.05 -10.21
CA SER A 89 3.28 -1.92 -10.95
C SER A 89 2.69 -1.81 -12.36
N PRO A 90 2.87 -0.67 -13.05
CA PRO A 90 2.40 -0.47 -14.42
C PRO A 90 2.89 -1.51 -15.42
N THR A 91 4.07 -2.13 -15.17
CA THR A 91 4.67 -3.12 -16.07
C THR A 91 4.07 -4.52 -15.94
N MET A 92 3.21 -4.75 -14.93
CA MET A 92 2.75 -6.10 -14.59
C MET A 92 1.41 -6.48 -15.21
N ALA A 93 0.59 -5.52 -15.64
CA ALA A 93 -0.75 -5.79 -16.12
C ALA A 93 -1.36 -4.63 -16.93
N ASP A 94 -2.53 -4.87 -17.51
CA ASP A 94 -3.36 -3.83 -18.11
C ASP A 94 -3.99 -2.89 -17.06
N TRP A 95 -4.54 -1.79 -17.53
CA TRP A 95 -5.11 -0.74 -16.69
C TRP A 95 -6.28 -1.23 -15.79
N ARG A 96 -7.14 -2.14 -16.27
CA ARG A 96 -8.27 -2.67 -15.50
C ARG A 96 -7.78 -3.52 -14.34
N THR A 97 -6.81 -4.36 -14.60
CA THR A 97 -6.17 -5.21 -13.59
C THR A 97 -5.44 -4.35 -12.55
N ILE A 98 -4.71 -3.32 -12.97
CA ILE A 98 -4.04 -2.38 -12.06
C ILE A 98 -5.05 -1.71 -11.13
N VAL A 99 -6.11 -1.13 -11.68
CA VAL A 99 -7.12 -0.46 -10.86
C VAL A 99 -7.87 -1.43 -9.95
N ASN A 100 -8.14 -2.66 -10.44
CA ASN A 100 -8.81 -3.68 -9.64
C ASN A 100 -7.96 -4.14 -8.45
N VAL A 101 -6.66 -4.37 -8.64
CA VAL A 101 -5.76 -4.77 -7.54
C VAL A 101 -5.49 -3.60 -6.61
N ASP A 102 -5.01 -2.47 -7.15
CA ASP A 102 -4.43 -1.40 -6.33
C ASP A 102 -5.46 -0.52 -5.64
N LEU A 103 -6.66 -0.36 -6.20
CA LEU A 103 -7.69 0.48 -5.61
C LEU A 103 -8.92 -0.32 -5.15
N ILE A 104 -9.53 -1.09 -6.04
CA ILE A 104 -10.77 -1.81 -5.71
C ILE A 104 -10.49 -2.89 -4.65
N GLY A 105 -9.41 -3.66 -4.84
CA GLY A 105 -8.95 -4.67 -3.87
C GLY A 105 -8.61 -4.06 -2.52
N THR A 106 -7.89 -2.93 -2.51
CA THR A 106 -7.61 -2.17 -1.30
C THR A 106 -8.90 -1.73 -0.58
N ALA A 107 -9.87 -1.20 -1.33
CA ALA A 107 -11.13 -0.74 -0.75
C ALA A 107 -11.95 -1.90 -0.14
N ARG A 108 -12.01 -3.05 -0.83
CA ARG A 108 -12.66 -4.26 -0.33
C ARG A 108 -12.01 -4.78 0.95
N LEU A 109 -10.69 -4.85 0.95
CA LEU A 109 -9.96 -5.31 2.12
C LEU A 109 -10.20 -4.39 3.32
N LEU A 110 -10.09 -3.07 3.15
CA LEU A 110 -10.34 -2.11 4.24
C LEU A 110 -11.78 -2.18 4.75
N GLU A 111 -12.76 -2.32 3.87
CA GLU A 111 -14.17 -2.52 4.26
C GLU A 111 -14.35 -3.76 5.11
N ALA A 112 -13.74 -4.89 4.70
CA ALA A 112 -13.84 -6.17 5.40
C ALA A 112 -13.08 -6.18 6.74
N LEU A 113 -11.98 -5.43 6.86
CA LEU A 113 -11.20 -5.32 8.10
C LEU A 113 -11.81 -4.34 9.12
N ARG A 114 -12.67 -3.42 8.69
CA ARG A 114 -13.25 -2.38 9.55
C ARG A 114 -13.90 -2.92 10.82
N PRO A 115 -14.67 -4.03 10.81
CA PRO A 115 -15.25 -4.60 12.02
C PRO A 115 -14.24 -5.14 13.03
N LEU A 116 -13.01 -5.43 12.59
CA LEU A 116 -11.92 -5.94 13.43
C LEU A 116 -11.06 -4.81 14.03
N ALA A 117 -11.23 -3.57 13.55
CA ALA A 117 -10.45 -2.43 14.00
C ALA A 117 -11.01 -1.89 15.33
N GLY A 118 -10.39 -2.29 16.44
CA GLY A 118 -10.69 -1.81 17.78
C GLY A 118 -9.81 -0.64 18.24
N PRO A 119 -10.02 -0.12 19.47
CA PRO A 119 -9.23 0.95 20.04
C PRO A 119 -7.73 0.66 20.01
N GLY A 120 -6.95 1.59 19.49
CA GLY A 120 -5.50 1.49 19.36
C GLY A 120 -5.03 0.66 18.16
N ALA A 121 -5.92 0.09 17.35
CA ALA A 121 -5.53 -0.52 16.08
C ALA A 121 -5.00 0.53 15.10
N ALA A 122 -4.00 0.17 14.30
CA ALA A 122 -3.38 1.05 13.33
C ALA A 122 -3.16 0.36 11.99
N THR A 123 -3.47 1.05 10.90
CA THR A 123 -3.34 0.57 9.54
C THR A 123 -2.45 1.50 8.72
N VAL A 124 -1.56 0.95 7.92
CA VAL A 124 -0.83 1.67 6.87
C VAL A 124 -1.09 1.00 5.53
N VAL A 125 -1.47 1.81 4.54
CA VAL A 125 -1.78 1.38 3.17
C VAL A 125 -0.76 1.95 2.21
N PHE A 126 -0.27 1.13 1.28
CA PHE A 126 0.72 1.56 0.31
C PHE A 126 0.07 2.28 -0.87
N ALA A 127 0.23 3.59 -0.91
CA ALA A 127 -0.01 4.43 -2.07
C ALA A 127 1.24 4.48 -2.97
N SER A 128 1.60 5.64 -3.52
CA SER A 128 2.79 5.87 -4.34
C SER A 128 3.04 7.37 -4.48
N MET A 129 4.28 7.75 -4.78
CA MET A 129 4.60 9.11 -5.24
C MET A 129 4.00 9.43 -6.62
N ALA A 130 3.64 8.40 -7.43
CA ALA A 130 3.21 8.58 -8.82
C ALA A 130 2.13 9.66 -9.01
N PRO A 131 1.07 9.76 -8.18
CA PRO A 131 0.09 10.85 -8.28
C PRO A 131 0.65 12.25 -8.06
N LEU A 132 1.80 12.37 -7.40
CA LEU A 132 2.43 13.64 -7.04
C LEU A 132 3.42 14.13 -8.10
N LEU A 133 3.73 13.29 -9.11
CA LEU A 133 4.62 13.62 -10.23
C LEU A 133 3.89 14.42 -11.32
N ASP A 134 2.57 14.39 -11.39
CA ASP A 134 1.79 15.21 -12.28
C ASP A 134 1.73 16.65 -11.74
N PRO A 135 2.25 17.65 -12.47
CA PRO A 135 2.22 19.04 -12.05
C PRO A 135 0.81 19.67 -12.15
N ASN A 136 -0.09 19.04 -12.90
CA ASN A 136 -1.43 19.56 -13.09
C ASN A 136 -2.36 19.20 -11.93
N PRO A 137 -3.32 20.06 -11.58
CA PRO A 137 -4.34 19.70 -10.61
C PRO A 137 -5.20 18.55 -11.19
N PRO A 138 -5.54 17.55 -10.37
CA PRO A 138 -6.37 16.45 -10.82
C PRO A 138 -7.78 16.92 -11.17
N ASP A 139 -8.39 16.28 -12.18
CA ASP A 139 -9.77 16.54 -12.57
C ASP A 139 -10.73 16.28 -11.40
N PRO A 140 -11.54 17.28 -10.98
CA PRO A 140 -12.51 17.11 -9.90
C PRO A 140 -13.56 16.02 -10.15
N ALA A 141 -13.97 15.81 -11.42
CA ALA A 141 -14.93 14.78 -11.77
C ALA A 141 -14.32 13.38 -11.58
N ALA A 142 -13.04 13.20 -11.97
CA ALA A 142 -12.33 11.96 -11.72
C ALA A 142 -12.12 11.72 -10.22
N LEU A 143 -11.80 12.76 -9.43
CA LEU A 143 -11.73 12.63 -7.98
C LEU A 143 -13.05 12.16 -7.36
N ALA A 144 -14.17 12.67 -7.84
CA ALA A 144 -15.49 12.23 -7.37
C ALA A 144 -15.77 10.76 -7.70
N VAL A 145 -15.27 10.25 -8.84
CA VAL A 145 -15.37 8.83 -9.16
C VAL A 145 -14.54 7.98 -8.21
N LEU A 146 -13.31 8.40 -7.90
CA LEU A 146 -12.42 7.68 -6.96
C LEU A 146 -13.00 7.54 -5.55
N ASP A 147 -13.98 8.35 -5.18
CA ASP A 147 -14.59 8.31 -3.85
C ASP A 147 -15.50 7.09 -3.62
N ASP A 148 -15.89 6.37 -4.67
CA ASP A 148 -16.74 5.18 -4.53
C ASP A 148 -16.22 4.02 -5.44
N PRO A 149 -15.05 3.44 -5.09
CA PRO A 149 -14.39 2.44 -5.93
C PRO A 149 -15.08 1.07 -5.95
N LEU A 150 -16.01 0.83 -5.03
CA LEU A 150 -16.73 -0.45 -4.93
C LEU A 150 -18.02 -0.51 -5.78
N ARG A 151 -18.35 0.57 -6.47
CA ARG A 151 -19.47 0.54 -7.44
C ARG A 151 -19.20 -0.45 -8.57
N THR A 152 -20.23 -1.14 -8.99
CA THR A 152 -20.13 -2.12 -10.09
C THR A 152 -19.76 -1.49 -11.44
N ASP A 153 -20.11 -0.21 -11.66
CA ASP A 153 -19.82 0.57 -12.86
C ASP A 153 -18.55 1.46 -12.73
N PHE A 154 -17.74 1.26 -11.68
CA PHE A 154 -16.62 2.13 -11.34
C PHE A 154 -15.61 2.30 -12.48
N LEU A 155 -15.15 1.21 -13.10
CA LEU A 155 -14.16 1.26 -14.17
C LEU A 155 -14.68 2.01 -15.40
N ASP A 156 -15.95 1.83 -15.75
CA ASP A 156 -16.57 2.51 -16.88
C ASP A 156 -16.73 4.00 -16.60
N ARG A 157 -17.10 4.37 -15.38
CA ARG A 157 -17.17 5.77 -14.95
C ARG A 157 -15.80 6.44 -14.99
N LEU A 158 -14.78 5.75 -14.50
CA LEU A 158 -13.40 6.27 -14.50
C LEU A 158 -12.93 6.52 -15.94
N ARG A 159 -13.15 5.56 -16.84
CA ARG A 159 -12.84 5.69 -18.26
C ARG A 159 -13.66 6.80 -18.95
N ASN A 160 -14.93 6.96 -18.61
CA ASN A 160 -15.78 8.01 -19.20
C ASN A 160 -15.29 9.42 -18.83
N VAL A 161 -14.74 9.62 -17.63
CA VAL A 161 -14.23 10.92 -17.19
C VAL A 161 -12.82 11.17 -17.71
N LEU A 162 -11.92 10.18 -17.62
CA LEU A 162 -10.51 10.35 -18.00
C LEU A 162 -10.24 10.10 -19.49
N GLY A 163 -11.22 9.57 -20.21
CA GLY A 163 -11.04 9.20 -21.63
C GLY A 163 -10.16 7.96 -21.80
N ALA A 164 -9.68 7.76 -23.02
CA ALA A 164 -8.81 6.62 -23.36
C ALA A 164 -7.42 6.68 -22.72
N GLU A 165 -7.01 7.82 -22.18
CA GLU A 165 -5.70 7.97 -21.54
C GLU A 165 -5.54 7.08 -20.31
N VAL A 166 -6.63 6.82 -19.56
CA VAL A 166 -6.59 5.92 -18.41
C VAL A 166 -6.23 4.47 -18.78
N GLU A 167 -6.37 4.10 -20.05
CA GLU A 167 -5.99 2.77 -20.53
C GLU A 167 -4.47 2.56 -20.58
N GLN A 168 -3.68 3.65 -20.46
CA GLN A 168 -2.24 3.57 -20.29
C GLN A 168 -1.92 3.11 -18.86
N PRO A 169 -1.17 2.00 -18.67
CA PRO A 169 -0.94 1.42 -17.34
C PRO A 169 -0.35 2.41 -16.32
N GLY A 170 0.57 3.28 -16.74
CA GLY A 170 1.18 4.30 -15.86
C GLY A 170 0.16 5.34 -15.37
N ILE A 171 -0.77 5.76 -16.23
CA ILE A 171 -1.85 6.70 -15.88
C ILE A 171 -2.85 6.01 -14.96
N ALA A 172 -3.27 4.78 -15.29
CA ALA A 172 -4.17 3.99 -14.44
C ALA A 172 -3.60 3.78 -13.04
N TYR A 173 -2.31 3.45 -12.94
CA TYR A 173 -1.61 3.29 -11.68
C TYR A 173 -1.60 4.59 -10.85
N SER A 174 -1.27 5.71 -11.48
CA SER A 174 -1.29 7.02 -10.82
C SER A 174 -2.69 7.33 -10.25
N TRP A 175 -3.75 7.13 -11.04
CA TRP A 175 -5.12 7.34 -10.58
C TRP A 175 -5.55 6.34 -9.51
N ALA A 176 -5.18 5.07 -9.62
CA ALA A 176 -5.46 4.07 -8.58
C ALA A 176 -4.80 4.46 -7.25
N LYS A 177 -3.52 4.85 -7.25
CA LYS A 177 -2.79 5.27 -6.04
C LYS A 177 -3.30 6.59 -5.48
N ARG A 178 -3.78 7.51 -6.32
CA ARG A 178 -4.52 8.70 -5.87
C ARG A 178 -5.83 8.31 -5.19
N GLY A 179 -6.53 7.31 -5.72
CA GLY A 179 -7.72 6.75 -5.09
C GLY A 179 -7.44 6.17 -3.70
N VAL A 180 -6.30 5.47 -3.53
CA VAL A 180 -5.86 4.95 -2.22
C VAL A 180 -5.66 6.08 -1.21
N GLN A 181 -4.98 7.19 -1.59
CA GLN A 181 -4.79 8.34 -0.70
C GLN A 181 -6.14 8.93 -0.24
N ARG A 182 -7.10 9.05 -1.17
CA ARG A 182 -8.46 9.54 -0.86
C ARG A 182 -9.26 8.58 0.02
N LEU A 183 -9.13 7.28 -0.25
CA LEU A 183 -9.76 6.23 0.54
C LEU A 183 -9.30 6.30 2.01
N VAL A 184 -8.01 6.52 2.24
CA VAL A 184 -7.43 6.67 3.59
C VAL A 184 -8.04 7.86 4.33
N TRP A 185 -8.28 9.01 3.70
CA TRP A 185 -8.97 10.14 4.36
C TRP A 185 -10.37 9.76 4.86
N ARG A 186 -11.11 9.02 4.06
CA ARG A 186 -12.49 8.60 4.41
C ARG A 186 -12.50 7.53 5.49
N GLU A 187 -11.59 6.56 5.38
CA GLU A 187 -11.46 5.51 6.39
C GLU A 187 -10.92 6.06 7.72
N ALA A 188 -10.08 7.09 7.71
CA ALA A 188 -9.59 7.73 8.93
C ALA A 188 -10.72 8.30 9.79
N VAL A 189 -11.78 8.85 9.16
CA VAL A 189 -12.97 9.33 9.87
C VAL A 189 -13.77 8.17 10.46
N ARG A 190 -13.94 7.07 9.69
CA ARG A 190 -14.71 5.90 10.11
C ARG A 190 -14.01 5.13 11.24
N LEU A 191 -12.72 4.86 11.06
CA LEU A 191 -11.89 4.13 12.02
C LEU A 191 -11.62 4.94 13.28
N GLY A 192 -11.48 6.27 13.15
CA GLY A 192 -11.32 7.18 14.28
C GLY A 192 -12.46 7.10 15.27
N ALA A 193 -13.70 6.91 14.83
CA ALA A 193 -14.86 6.68 15.69
C ALA A 193 -14.75 5.41 16.54
N ALA A 194 -14.00 4.40 16.07
CA ALA A 194 -13.70 3.18 16.82
C ALA A 194 -12.39 3.25 17.63
N GLY A 195 -11.72 4.41 17.65
CA GLY A 195 -10.43 4.60 18.31
C GLY A 195 -9.24 3.98 17.56
N ALA A 196 -9.42 3.66 16.28
CA ALA A 196 -8.39 3.14 15.40
C ALA A 196 -7.87 4.22 14.43
N ARG A 197 -6.72 3.99 13.80
CA ARG A 197 -6.03 4.93 12.91
C ARG A 197 -5.70 4.29 11.57
N ILE A 198 -5.62 5.13 10.54
CA ILE A 198 -5.14 4.72 9.23
C ILE A 198 -4.33 5.84 8.58
N CYS A 199 -3.21 5.50 7.96
CA CYS A 199 -2.42 6.39 7.11
C CYS A 199 -2.09 5.69 5.80
N SER A 200 -1.73 6.46 4.78
CA SER A 200 -1.02 5.92 3.62
C SER A 200 0.47 6.23 3.69
N ILE A 201 1.25 5.43 2.99
CA ILE A 201 2.64 5.72 2.69
C ILE A 201 2.80 5.77 1.17
N SER A 202 3.50 6.79 0.69
CA SER A 202 3.80 7.00 -0.74
C SER A 202 5.30 6.83 -0.95
N PRO A 203 5.77 5.59 -1.26
CA PRO A 203 7.16 5.36 -1.58
C PRO A 203 7.56 6.03 -2.89
N GLY A 204 8.84 6.44 -2.96
CA GLY A 204 9.54 6.78 -4.19
C GLY A 204 10.06 5.53 -4.92
N MET A 205 11.23 5.68 -5.54
CA MET A 205 11.93 4.57 -6.17
C MET A 205 12.60 3.70 -5.10
N ILE A 206 12.15 2.45 -4.95
CA ILE A 206 12.63 1.53 -3.91
C ILE A 206 13.23 0.29 -4.59
N ASP A 207 14.43 -0.11 -4.15
CA ASP A 207 15.13 -1.30 -4.62
C ASP A 207 14.44 -2.59 -4.17
N THR A 208 13.44 -2.99 -4.92
CA THR A 208 12.67 -4.23 -4.75
C THR A 208 12.73 -5.08 -6.03
N PRO A 209 12.38 -6.37 -5.98
CA PRO A 209 12.23 -7.15 -7.21
C PRO A 209 11.32 -6.47 -8.24
N GLN A 210 10.21 -5.87 -7.81
CA GLN A 210 9.27 -5.13 -8.65
C GLN A 210 9.90 -3.83 -9.17
N GLY A 211 10.54 -3.02 -8.32
CA GLY A 211 11.23 -1.79 -8.73
C GLY A 211 12.35 -2.04 -9.74
N ARG A 212 13.13 -3.13 -9.55
CA ARG A 212 14.14 -3.55 -10.52
C ARG A 212 13.56 -3.97 -11.86
N GLN A 213 12.38 -4.59 -11.89
CA GLN A 213 11.68 -4.89 -13.14
C GLN A 213 11.27 -3.60 -13.85
N GLU A 214 10.64 -2.67 -13.17
CA GLU A 214 10.24 -1.36 -13.72
C GLU A 214 11.44 -0.58 -14.29
N ALA A 215 12.55 -0.54 -13.54
CA ALA A 215 13.77 0.17 -13.97
C ALA A 215 14.44 -0.44 -15.20
N ARG A 216 14.21 -1.73 -15.51
CA ARG A 216 14.68 -2.38 -16.74
C ARG A 216 13.80 -2.04 -17.93
N GLU A 217 12.50 -1.91 -17.74
CA GLU A 217 11.52 -1.68 -18.80
C GLU A 217 11.36 -0.20 -19.16
N HIS A 218 11.63 0.71 -18.19
CA HIS A 218 11.44 2.15 -18.39
C HIS A 218 12.70 2.97 -18.04
N THR A 219 13.30 3.59 -19.05
CA THR A 219 14.43 4.52 -18.87
C THR A 219 14.07 5.75 -18.03
N SER A 220 12.80 6.18 -18.02
CA SER A 220 12.28 7.27 -17.20
C SER A 220 12.46 7.02 -15.69
N MET A 221 12.47 5.75 -15.27
CA MET A 221 12.69 5.40 -13.86
C MET A 221 14.12 5.72 -13.40
N ARG A 222 15.12 5.48 -14.26
CA ARG A 222 16.51 5.88 -13.98
C ARG A 222 16.66 7.39 -13.88
N ALA A 223 16.00 8.13 -14.75
CA ALA A 223 15.98 9.60 -14.70
C ALA A 223 15.36 10.11 -13.39
N LEU A 224 14.34 9.45 -12.83
CA LEU A 224 13.79 9.79 -11.53
C LEU A 224 14.80 9.56 -10.38
N VAL A 225 15.54 8.45 -10.40
CA VAL A 225 16.61 8.20 -9.43
C VAL A 225 17.70 9.28 -9.51
N GLU A 226 18.12 9.66 -10.72
CA GLU A 226 19.10 10.73 -10.95
C GLU A 226 18.63 12.10 -10.44
N ARG A 227 17.33 12.37 -10.53
CA ARG A 227 16.68 13.58 -10.01
C ARG A 227 16.39 13.54 -8.52
N THR A 228 16.49 12.37 -7.88
CA THR A 228 16.28 12.24 -6.44
C THR A 228 17.41 12.95 -5.68
N PRO A 229 17.13 13.93 -4.80
CA PRO A 229 18.16 14.67 -4.05
C PRO A 229 19.11 13.77 -3.25
N LEU A 230 18.61 12.67 -2.66
CA LEU A 230 19.47 11.70 -1.97
C LEU A 230 20.31 10.85 -2.92
N GLY A 231 20.10 10.92 -4.22
CA GLY A 231 20.96 10.35 -5.28
C GLY A 231 20.96 8.83 -5.36
N ARG A 232 19.95 8.18 -4.81
CA ARG A 232 19.82 6.70 -4.80
C ARG A 232 18.38 6.27 -4.70
N GLU A 233 18.14 5.00 -4.98
CA GLU A 233 16.91 4.32 -4.59
C GLU A 233 16.84 4.17 -3.06
N GLY A 234 15.62 4.16 -2.52
CA GLY A 234 15.38 3.74 -1.13
C GLY A 234 15.47 2.23 -0.99
N ARG A 235 15.66 1.75 0.24
CA ARG A 235 15.61 0.32 0.57
C ARG A 235 14.26 -0.04 1.16
N PRO A 236 13.77 -1.28 1.00
CA PRO A 236 12.53 -1.76 1.63
C PRO A 236 12.47 -1.50 3.14
N GLU A 237 13.61 -1.65 3.83
CA GLU A 237 13.72 -1.46 5.28
C GLU A 237 13.52 0.02 5.68
N GLU A 238 13.88 0.97 4.81
CA GLU A 238 13.65 2.40 5.07
C GLU A 238 12.16 2.74 5.01
N ILE A 239 11.41 2.09 4.11
CA ILE A 239 9.95 2.19 4.08
C ILE A 239 9.34 1.51 5.30
N ALA A 240 9.80 0.29 5.62
CA ALA A 240 9.31 -0.48 6.76
C ALA A 240 9.52 0.24 8.10
N ALA A 241 10.62 0.98 8.26
CA ALA A 241 10.88 1.81 9.44
C ALA A 241 9.81 2.90 9.62
N VAL A 242 9.41 3.58 8.53
CA VAL A 242 8.34 4.60 8.57
C VAL A 242 6.98 3.95 8.84
N VAL A 243 6.68 2.80 8.22
CA VAL A 243 5.48 2.00 8.49
C VAL A 243 5.44 1.59 9.96
N GLY A 244 6.54 1.06 10.50
CA GLY A 244 6.66 0.68 11.90
C GLY A 244 6.43 1.86 12.85
N PHE A 245 6.94 3.06 12.54
CA PHE A 245 6.62 4.27 13.29
C PHE A 245 5.13 4.61 13.20
N ALA A 246 4.55 4.68 12.01
CA ALA A 246 3.15 5.04 11.80
C ALA A 246 2.17 4.07 12.50
N LEU A 247 2.54 2.79 12.62
CA LEU A 247 1.77 1.78 13.34
C LEU A 247 1.97 1.81 14.86
N SER A 248 2.99 2.51 15.37
CA SER A 248 3.31 2.53 16.79
C SER A 248 2.47 3.53 17.59
N GLU A 249 2.53 3.43 18.92
CA GLU A 249 1.91 4.40 19.84
C GLU A 249 2.57 5.78 19.77
N ALA A 250 3.84 5.87 19.38
CA ALA A 250 4.50 7.14 19.14
C ALA A 250 3.82 7.98 18.05
N ALA A 251 3.06 7.34 17.17
CA ALA A 251 2.24 7.98 16.14
C ALA A 251 0.74 8.06 16.51
N SER A 252 0.38 8.00 17.79
CA SER A 252 -1.02 7.89 18.25
C SER A 252 -1.93 9.04 17.80
N PHE A 253 -1.38 10.20 17.45
CA PHE A 253 -2.15 11.33 16.91
C PHE A 253 -2.05 11.47 15.38
N LEU A 254 -1.36 10.54 14.72
CA LEU A 254 -1.20 10.49 13.26
C LEU A 254 -2.36 9.70 12.64
N ASN A 255 -3.25 10.35 11.91
CA ASN A 255 -4.40 9.71 11.28
C ASN A 255 -4.78 10.43 9.97
N GLY A 256 -5.19 9.70 8.95
CA GLY A 256 -5.71 10.25 7.69
C GLY A 256 -4.67 10.99 6.84
N THR A 257 -3.38 10.79 7.06
CA THR A 257 -2.34 11.46 6.29
C THR A 257 -1.63 10.50 5.34
N ASP A 258 -1.03 11.06 4.29
CA ASP A 258 -0.12 10.36 3.38
C ASP A 258 1.33 10.71 3.72
N LEU A 259 2.14 9.70 3.97
CA LEU A 259 3.56 9.82 4.31
C LEU A 259 4.40 9.62 3.06
N LEU A 260 4.88 10.71 2.46
CA LEU A 260 5.78 10.66 1.31
C LEU A 260 7.20 10.30 1.75
N VAL A 261 7.73 9.19 1.18
CA VAL A 261 9.09 8.67 1.46
C VAL A 261 9.78 8.37 0.13
N ASP A 262 10.37 9.39 -0.48
CA ASP A 262 10.78 9.38 -1.89
C ASP A 262 12.22 9.91 -2.13
N GLY A 263 13.00 10.11 -1.06
CA GLY A 263 14.34 10.70 -1.18
C GLY A 263 14.35 12.15 -1.67
N GLY A 264 13.17 12.81 -1.70
CA GLY A 264 12.99 14.21 -2.06
C GLY A 264 12.71 14.47 -3.55
N VAL A 265 12.43 13.44 -4.37
CA VAL A 265 12.23 13.63 -5.82
C VAL A 265 11.02 14.53 -6.11
N VAL A 266 9.91 14.36 -5.41
CA VAL A 266 8.72 15.22 -5.56
C VAL A 266 9.03 16.67 -5.16
N ALA A 267 9.81 16.87 -4.09
CA ALA A 267 10.23 18.20 -3.66
C ALA A 267 11.12 18.88 -4.71
N ALA A 268 12.09 18.16 -5.28
CA ALA A 268 12.93 18.67 -6.35
C ALA A 268 12.11 19.06 -7.59
N MET A 269 11.16 18.22 -8.00
CA MET A 269 10.28 18.52 -9.13
C MET A 269 9.43 19.78 -8.91
N ARG A 270 8.85 19.92 -7.71
CA ARG A 270 8.04 21.11 -7.35
C ARG A 270 8.86 22.39 -7.25
N ALA A 271 10.12 22.29 -6.83
CA ALA A 271 11.04 23.42 -6.78
C ALA A 271 11.62 23.80 -8.15
N GLY A 272 11.40 22.99 -9.20
CA GLY A 272 11.95 23.21 -10.53
C GLY A 272 13.48 23.10 -10.59
N VAL A 273 14.08 22.32 -9.66
CA VAL A 273 15.53 22.10 -9.60
C VAL A 273 15.85 20.66 -9.97
N ASP A 274 16.90 20.49 -10.77
CA ASP A 274 17.48 19.18 -10.98
C ASP A 274 18.20 18.76 -9.69
N GLY A 275 17.91 17.56 -9.20
CA GLY A 275 18.27 17.07 -7.87
C GLY A 275 19.76 17.01 -7.51
N ARG A 276 20.65 17.45 -8.42
CA ARG A 276 22.10 17.56 -8.21
C ARG A 276 22.59 18.91 -8.78
N ARG A 277 22.67 19.92 -7.95
CA ARG A 277 23.58 21.05 -8.11
C ARG A 277 24.23 21.33 -6.77
#